data_4b4801a75912660ea7c14066f39b5883
#
_entry.id   4b4801a75912660ea7c14066f39b5883
#
_cell.length_a   1.000
_cell.length_b   1.000
_cell.length_c   1.000
_cell.angle_alpha   90.00
_cell.angle_beta   90.00
_cell.angle_gamma   90.00
#
_symmetry.space_group_name_H-M   'P 1'
#
loop_
_entity.id
_entity.type
_entity.pdbx_description
1 polymer ?
#
loop_
_entity_poly.entity_id
_entity_poly.type
_entity_poly.pdbx_seq_one_letter_code
_entity_poly.pdbx_strand_id
1 'polypeptide(L)'
;MILKKIFFISIIILFSYKVSAKEKEQIIQEVNNLKTLEFTFDQLINDKREKGNCILEFPGKLKCEYFDNKQKELVINNKRLAISQKRYNKTYYYPISNSPFLNILYKDKLLEIVKSGKLELSDQIIKLNYLSENEITVFFDKKTLDLKGWQIIDQYNNNINFSLNIVAKNDVFKKGTFKIPEMN
;
A
#
# COMPACT_ATOMS: atom_id res chain seq x y z
N MET A 1 18.90 9.72 45.43
CA MET A 1 19.35 9.98 44.04
C MET A 1 18.70 9.02 43.03
N ILE A 2 18.35 7.80 43.38
CA ILE A 2 17.74 6.78 42.51
C ILE A 2 16.26 7.10 42.14
N LEU A 3 15.45 7.61 43.09
CA LEU A 3 14.03 7.95 42.84
C LEU A 3 13.83 9.05 41.79
N LYS A 4 14.72 10.05 41.73
CA LYS A 4 14.65 11.13 40.71
C LYS A 4 14.95 10.61 39.29
N LYS A 5 15.84 9.63 39.17
CA LYS A 5 16.15 9.00 37.87
C LYS A 5 14.99 8.17 37.32
N ILE A 6 14.26 7.43 38.18
CA ILE A 6 13.10 6.63 37.82
C ILE A 6 11.96 7.52 37.33
N PHE A 7 11.72 8.66 38.01
CA PHE A 7 10.67 9.60 37.60
C PHE A 7 10.96 10.26 36.23
N PHE A 8 12.22 10.54 35.92
CA PHE A 8 12.61 11.11 34.62
C PHE A 8 12.46 10.12 33.47
N ILE A 9 12.77 8.84 33.69
CA ILE A 9 12.58 7.77 32.70
C ILE A 9 11.07 7.55 32.43
N SER A 10 10.22 7.60 33.44
CA SER A 10 8.76 7.45 33.28
C SER A 10 8.14 8.58 32.45
N ILE A 11 8.62 9.83 32.57
CA ILE A 11 8.13 10.96 31.79
C ILE A 11 8.52 10.83 30.30
N ILE A 12 9.74 10.37 30.00
CA ILE A 12 10.19 10.17 28.61
C ILE A 12 9.35 9.12 27.90
N ILE A 13 9.00 8.02 28.56
CA ILE A 13 8.15 6.96 28.00
C ILE A 13 6.74 7.50 27.66
N LEU A 14 6.14 8.32 28.55
CA LEU A 14 4.81 8.91 28.32
C LEU A 14 4.77 9.88 27.12
N PHE A 15 5.86 10.61 26.85
CA PHE A 15 5.97 11.48 25.68
C PHE A 15 6.01 10.68 24.37
N SER A 16 6.73 9.58 24.35
CA SER A 16 6.85 8.72 23.14
C SER A 16 5.51 8.11 22.72
N TYR A 17 4.68 7.69 23.67
CA TYR A 17 3.33 7.17 23.37
C TYR A 17 2.39 8.22 22.77
N LYS A 18 2.45 9.45 23.24
CA LYS A 18 1.61 10.56 22.72
C LYS A 18 1.97 10.94 21.29
N VAL A 19 3.23 10.93 20.92
CA VAL A 19 3.68 11.23 19.55
C VAL A 19 3.18 10.16 18.59
N SER A 20 3.39 8.88 18.90
CA SER A 20 2.94 7.75 18.05
C SER A 20 1.43 7.74 17.80
N ALA A 21 0.62 8.07 18.81
CA ALA A 21 -0.83 8.13 18.67
C ALA A 21 -1.28 9.27 17.75
N LYS A 22 -0.63 10.42 17.83
CA LYS A 22 -0.94 11.58 16.97
C LYS A 22 -0.65 11.29 15.50
N GLU A 23 0.52 10.70 15.21
CA GLU A 23 0.89 10.35 13.83
C GLU A 23 -0.11 9.36 13.21
N LYS A 24 -0.51 8.33 13.94
CA LYS A 24 -1.51 7.38 13.48
C LYS A 24 -2.86 8.05 13.18
N GLU A 25 -3.33 8.94 14.06
CA GLU A 25 -4.59 9.65 13.88
C GLU A 25 -4.57 10.51 12.62
N GLN A 26 -3.48 11.21 12.35
CA GLN A 26 -3.32 12.01 11.15
C GLN A 26 -3.33 11.14 9.87
N ILE A 27 -2.64 10.00 9.87
CA ILE A 27 -2.67 9.05 8.75
C ILE A 27 -4.09 8.50 8.56
N ILE A 28 -4.82 8.18 9.63
CA ILE A 28 -6.21 7.73 9.57
C ILE A 28 -7.11 8.77 8.86
N GLN A 29 -6.94 10.05 9.18
CA GLN A 29 -7.69 11.13 8.55
C GLN A 29 -7.36 11.23 7.05
N GLU A 30 -6.08 11.20 6.67
CA GLU A 30 -5.65 11.22 5.28
C GLU A 30 -6.20 10.01 4.50
N VAL A 31 -6.08 8.79 5.02
CA VAL A 31 -6.60 7.58 4.38
C VAL A 31 -8.13 7.63 4.25
N ASN A 32 -8.85 8.17 5.24
CA ASN A 32 -10.31 8.31 5.17
C ASN A 32 -10.75 9.27 4.06
N ASN A 33 -10.02 10.34 3.82
CA ASN A 33 -10.30 11.34 2.80
C ASN A 33 -9.93 10.86 1.37
N LEU A 34 -9.13 9.81 1.26
CA LEU A 34 -8.63 9.31 0.00
C LEU A 34 -9.72 8.49 -0.73
N LYS A 35 -10.08 8.88 -1.95
CA LYS A 35 -11.02 8.15 -2.82
C LYS A 35 -10.31 7.44 -3.96
N THR A 36 -9.39 8.16 -4.60
CA THR A 36 -8.62 7.67 -5.74
C THR A 36 -7.17 8.10 -5.64
N LEU A 37 -6.28 7.34 -6.28
CA LEU A 37 -4.87 7.67 -6.45
C LEU A 37 -4.45 7.45 -7.90
N GLU A 38 -3.64 8.36 -8.41
CA GLU A 38 -2.80 8.14 -9.58
C GLU A 38 -1.34 8.19 -9.14
N PHE A 39 -0.53 7.20 -9.52
CA PHE A 39 0.85 7.10 -9.08
C PHE A 39 1.75 6.35 -10.06
N THR A 40 3.02 6.70 -10.07
CA THR A 40 4.07 5.86 -10.64
C THR A 40 4.55 4.86 -9.60
N PHE A 41 5.01 3.69 -10.03
CA PHE A 41 5.54 2.68 -9.11
C PHE A 41 6.88 2.11 -9.56
N ASP A 42 7.61 1.60 -8.58
CA ASP A 42 8.82 0.79 -8.72
C ASP A 42 8.66 -0.43 -7.81
N GLN A 43 8.57 -1.60 -8.39
CA GLN A 43 8.34 -2.87 -7.69
C GLN A 43 9.54 -3.77 -7.86
N LEU A 44 10.00 -4.34 -6.74
CA LEU A 44 11.01 -5.38 -6.71
C LEU A 44 10.38 -6.65 -6.14
N ILE A 45 10.35 -7.73 -6.92
CA ILE A 45 9.94 -9.07 -6.49
C ILE A 45 11.19 -9.94 -6.54
N ASN A 46 11.72 -10.29 -5.37
CA ASN A 46 13.06 -10.88 -5.26
C ASN A 46 14.07 -10.01 -6.05
N ASP A 47 14.65 -10.54 -7.15
CA ASP A 47 15.65 -9.82 -7.97
C ASP A 47 15.03 -9.15 -9.23
N LYS A 48 13.72 -9.30 -9.46
CA LYS A 48 13.06 -8.77 -10.64
C LYS A 48 12.43 -7.42 -10.37
N ARG A 49 12.92 -6.40 -11.06
CA ARG A 49 12.41 -5.03 -10.98
C ARG A 49 11.43 -4.72 -12.09
N GLU A 50 10.31 -4.12 -11.74
CA GLU A 50 9.27 -3.68 -12.66
C GLU A 50 8.81 -2.26 -12.29
N LYS A 51 8.47 -1.47 -13.31
CA LYS A 51 8.00 -0.08 -13.16
C LYS A 51 6.76 0.15 -14.00
N GLY A 52 5.99 1.16 -13.65
CA GLY A 52 4.82 1.55 -14.41
C GLY A 52 4.02 2.67 -13.76
N ASN A 53 2.83 2.87 -14.28
CA ASN A 53 1.83 3.77 -13.74
C ASN A 53 0.63 2.98 -13.25
N CYS A 54 0.03 3.42 -12.17
CA CYS A 54 -1.22 2.84 -11.66
C CYS A 54 -2.24 3.93 -11.34
N ILE A 55 -3.50 3.55 -11.46
CA ILE A 55 -4.63 4.24 -10.90
C ILE A 55 -5.37 3.30 -9.96
N LEU A 56 -5.73 3.81 -8.79
CA LEU A 56 -6.46 3.11 -7.74
C LEU A 56 -7.75 3.84 -7.42
N GLU A 57 -8.85 3.12 -7.31
CA GLU A 57 -10.12 3.64 -6.78
C GLU A 57 -10.58 2.74 -5.64
N PHE A 58 -10.70 3.31 -4.46
CA PHE A 58 -11.23 2.59 -3.30
C PHE A 58 -12.75 2.41 -3.39
N PRO A 59 -13.26 1.23 -3.00
CA PRO A 59 -12.53 0.02 -2.62
C PRO A 59 -12.20 -0.89 -3.82
N GLY A 60 -11.04 -1.54 -3.76
CA GLY A 60 -10.78 -2.77 -4.51
C GLY A 60 -10.63 -2.67 -6.02
N LYS A 61 -10.38 -1.47 -6.59
CA LYS A 61 -10.17 -1.30 -8.03
C LYS A 61 -8.78 -0.74 -8.28
N LEU A 62 -8.00 -1.43 -9.11
CA LEU A 62 -6.66 -1.02 -9.51
C LEU A 62 -6.46 -1.31 -10.99
N LYS A 63 -5.80 -0.39 -11.69
CA LYS A 63 -5.29 -0.63 -13.03
C LYS A 63 -3.86 -0.15 -13.08
N CYS A 64 -2.94 -1.02 -13.56
CA CYS A 64 -1.53 -0.68 -13.74
C CYS A 64 -1.08 -0.98 -15.16
N GLU A 65 -0.31 -0.08 -15.73
CA GLU A 65 0.38 -0.24 -17.00
C GLU A 65 1.88 -0.31 -16.74
N TYR A 66 2.51 -1.39 -17.16
CA TYR A 66 3.93 -1.65 -16.92
C TYR A 66 4.79 -1.17 -18.08
N PHE A 67 5.96 -0.63 -17.75
CA PHE A 67 6.96 -0.21 -18.72
C PHE A 67 7.82 -1.40 -19.14
N ASP A 68 7.20 -2.37 -19.81
CA ASP A 68 7.86 -3.56 -20.29
C ASP A 68 7.59 -3.83 -21.78
N ASN A 69 8.43 -4.66 -22.39
CA ASN A 69 8.30 -5.01 -23.82
C ASN A 69 7.04 -5.85 -24.13
N LYS A 70 6.37 -6.39 -23.12
CA LYS A 70 5.15 -7.21 -23.27
C LYS A 70 3.91 -6.35 -23.29
N GLN A 71 4.04 -5.05 -22.95
CA GLN A 71 2.92 -4.12 -22.75
C GLN A 71 1.95 -4.71 -21.74
N LYS A 72 2.52 -5.12 -20.57
CA LYS A 72 1.75 -5.73 -19.50
C LYS A 72 0.80 -4.71 -18.88
N GLU A 73 -0.46 -5.11 -18.77
CA GLU A 73 -1.50 -4.37 -18.04
C GLU A 73 -2.09 -5.28 -16.96
N LEU A 74 -2.27 -4.76 -15.78
CA LEU A 74 -2.92 -5.44 -14.67
C LEU A 74 -4.20 -4.67 -14.33
N VAL A 75 -5.33 -5.37 -14.25
CA VAL A 75 -6.60 -4.80 -13.81
C VAL A 75 -7.16 -5.63 -12.67
N ILE A 76 -7.45 -4.97 -11.56
CA ILE A 76 -8.19 -5.55 -10.44
C ILE A 76 -9.54 -4.85 -10.35
N ASN A 77 -10.58 -5.65 -10.20
CA ASN A 77 -11.92 -5.17 -9.88
C ASN A 77 -12.52 -6.11 -8.83
N ASN A 78 -12.58 -5.62 -7.60
CA ASN A 78 -12.96 -6.39 -6.41
C ASN A 78 -12.08 -7.64 -6.21
N LYS A 79 -12.63 -8.84 -6.43
CA LYS A 79 -11.94 -10.12 -6.17
C LYS A 79 -11.33 -10.76 -7.42
N ARG A 80 -11.40 -10.09 -8.57
CA ARG A 80 -10.86 -10.61 -9.85
C ARG A 80 -9.66 -9.79 -10.28
N LEU A 81 -8.63 -10.47 -10.72
CA LEU A 81 -7.42 -9.93 -11.32
C LEU A 81 -7.31 -10.45 -12.76
N ALA A 82 -7.07 -9.55 -13.71
CA ALA A 82 -6.64 -9.88 -15.06
C ALA A 82 -5.25 -9.29 -15.31
N ILE A 83 -4.36 -10.09 -15.89
CA ILE A 83 -3.04 -9.68 -16.37
C ILE A 83 -3.00 -9.89 -17.86
N SER A 84 -2.96 -8.80 -18.62
CA SER A 84 -2.89 -8.81 -20.08
C SER A 84 -1.47 -8.52 -20.55
N GLN A 85 -0.99 -9.29 -21.51
CA GLN A 85 0.23 -9.04 -22.29
C GLN A 85 -0.21 -8.62 -23.69
N LYS A 86 -0.47 -7.33 -23.89
CA LYS A 86 -1.11 -6.79 -25.10
C LYS A 86 -0.32 -7.14 -26.38
N ARG A 87 1.01 -7.13 -26.31
CA ARG A 87 1.87 -7.52 -27.44
C ARG A 87 1.61 -8.94 -27.96
N TYR A 88 1.20 -9.84 -27.08
CA TYR A 88 0.97 -11.26 -27.42
C TYR A 88 -0.51 -11.61 -27.50
N ASN A 89 -1.41 -10.65 -27.31
CA ASN A 89 -2.85 -10.83 -27.22
C ASN A 89 -3.24 -11.95 -26.23
N LYS A 90 -2.58 -11.99 -25.05
CA LYS A 90 -2.82 -12.99 -24.00
C LYS A 90 -3.29 -12.31 -22.73
N THR A 91 -4.36 -12.87 -22.13
CA THR A 91 -4.87 -12.43 -20.83
C THR A 91 -4.99 -13.62 -19.90
N TYR A 92 -4.55 -13.46 -18.67
CA TYR A 92 -4.62 -14.44 -17.59
C TYR A 92 -5.52 -13.90 -16.49
N TYR A 93 -6.34 -14.77 -15.89
CA TYR A 93 -7.31 -14.39 -14.87
C TYR A 93 -7.03 -15.15 -13.58
N TYR A 94 -7.06 -14.42 -12.46
CA TYR A 94 -6.76 -14.98 -11.14
C TYR A 94 -7.77 -14.48 -10.10
N PRO A 95 -8.21 -15.34 -9.18
CA PRO A 95 -8.84 -14.88 -7.95
C PRO A 95 -7.76 -14.29 -7.04
N ILE A 96 -8.06 -13.16 -6.40
CA ILE A 96 -7.12 -12.53 -5.45
C ILE A 96 -7.66 -12.48 -4.02
N SER A 97 -8.71 -13.25 -3.73
CA SER A 97 -9.40 -13.23 -2.43
C SER A 97 -8.49 -13.46 -1.23
N ASN A 98 -7.40 -14.20 -1.41
CA ASN A 98 -6.43 -14.52 -0.35
C ASN A 98 -5.08 -13.79 -0.54
N SER A 99 -5.00 -12.81 -1.45
CA SER A 99 -3.77 -12.07 -1.66
C SER A 99 -3.56 -11.02 -0.57
N PRO A 100 -2.38 -10.97 0.09
CA PRO A 100 -2.03 -9.91 1.03
C PRO A 100 -2.15 -8.52 0.43
N PHE A 101 -2.05 -8.40 -0.89
CA PHE A 101 -2.21 -7.14 -1.62
C PHE A 101 -3.60 -6.51 -1.44
N LEU A 102 -4.64 -7.30 -1.17
CA LEU A 102 -5.97 -6.79 -0.84
C LEU A 102 -5.98 -5.88 0.38
N ASN A 103 -5.05 -6.06 1.32
CA ASN A 103 -4.94 -5.21 2.51
C ASN A 103 -4.61 -3.75 2.15
N ILE A 104 -4.03 -3.52 0.97
CA ILE A 104 -3.74 -2.17 0.46
C ILE A 104 -4.91 -1.61 -0.38
N LEU A 105 -5.64 -2.48 -1.08
CA LEU A 105 -6.73 -2.08 -1.98
C LEU A 105 -8.05 -1.77 -1.26
N TYR A 106 -8.19 -2.18 -0.01
CA TYR A 106 -9.38 -1.92 0.79
C TYR A 106 -9.04 -0.97 1.93
N LYS A 107 -9.75 0.15 1.98
CA LYS A 107 -9.49 1.23 2.94
C LYS A 107 -9.62 0.77 4.40
N ASP A 108 -10.63 -0.03 4.70
CA ASP A 108 -10.83 -0.62 6.03
C ASP A 108 -9.65 -1.48 6.48
N LYS A 109 -9.07 -2.26 5.57
CA LYS A 109 -7.87 -3.06 5.82
C LYS A 109 -6.62 -2.21 6.01
N LEU A 110 -6.43 -1.19 5.16
CA LEU A 110 -5.33 -0.25 5.32
C LEU A 110 -5.44 0.51 6.67
N LEU A 111 -6.65 0.92 7.05
CA LEU A 111 -6.91 1.56 8.35
C LEU A 111 -6.65 0.60 9.54
N GLU A 112 -6.94 -0.69 9.39
CA GLU A 112 -6.61 -1.71 10.38
C GLU A 112 -5.08 -1.78 10.59
N ILE A 113 -4.30 -1.80 9.49
CA ILE A 113 -2.83 -1.77 9.56
C ILE A 113 -2.35 -0.51 10.29
N VAL A 114 -2.91 0.66 9.99
CA VAL A 114 -2.52 1.91 10.64
C VAL A 114 -2.84 1.89 12.13
N LYS A 115 -4.00 1.41 12.52
CA LYS A 115 -4.43 1.35 13.93
C LYS A 115 -3.61 0.37 14.75
N SER A 116 -3.43 -0.85 14.23
CA SER A 116 -2.87 -1.99 14.98
C SER A 116 -1.39 -2.22 14.75
N GLY A 117 -0.83 -1.74 13.63
CA GLY A 117 0.58 -1.90 13.29
C GLY A 117 1.51 -1.22 14.28
N LYS A 118 2.69 -1.82 14.51
CA LYS A 118 3.77 -1.20 15.28
C LYS A 118 4.37 -0.06 14.46
N LEU A 119 4.31 1.15 15.03
CA LEU A 119 4.83 2.35 14.38
C LEU A 119 6.32 2.53 14.70
N GLU A 120 7.09 2.80 13.66
CA GLU A 120 8.50 3.20 13.72
C GLU A 120 8.68 4.50 12.93
N LEU A 121 9.37 5.46 13.51
CA LEU A 121 9.62 6.77 12.90
C LEU A 121 11.08 6.91 12.47
N SER A 122 11.29 7.41 11.26
CA SER A 122 12.57 7.93 10.79
C SER A 122 12.46 9.42 10.46
N ASP A 123 13.50 10.01 9.91
CA ASP A 123 13.49 11.44 9.55
C ASP A 123 12.47 11.78 8.46
N GLN A 124 12.24 10.87 7.53
CA GLN A 124 11.40 11.11 6.34
C GLN A 124 10.21 10.16 6.23
N ILE A 125 10.25 9.00 6.89
CA ILE A 125 9.30 7.91 6.70
C ILE A 125 8.68 7.49 8.03
N ILE A 126 7.37 7.26 8.01
CA ILE A 126 6.62 6.54 9.01
C ILE A 126 6.46 5.11 8.50
N LYS A 127 6.94 4.14 9.28
CA LYS A 127 6.85 2.72 8.97
C LYS A 127 5.85 2.07 9.92
N LEU A 128 4.92 1.30 9.40
CA LEU A 128 3.94 0.54 10.14
C LEU A 128 4.11 -0.94 9.84
N ASN A 129 4.59 -1.68 10.82
CA ASN A 129 4.74 -3.14 10.75
C ASN A 129 3.48 -3.80 11.31
N TYR A 130 2.81 -4.59 10.51
CA TYR A 130 1.59 -5.30 10.87
C TYR A 130 1.76 -6.79 10.61
N LEU A 131 1.51 -7.59 11.64
CA LEU A 131 1.55 -9.04 11.57
C LEU A 131 0.15 -9.59 11.77
N SER A 132 -0.37 -10.24 10.74
CA SER A 132 -1.58 -11.05 10.78
C SER A 132 -1.25 -12.45 10.24
N GLU A 133 -1.97 -12.94 9.24
CA GLU A 133 -1.59 -14.17 8.51
C GLU A 133 -0.31 -13.98 7.69
N ASN A 134 -0.03 -12.75 7.25
CA ASN A 134 1.18 -12.36 6.51
C ASN A 134 1.80 -11.13 7.16
N GLU A 135 3.12 -11.01 7.06
CA GLU A 135 3.83 -9.81 7.46
C GLU A 135 3.68 -8.73 6.39
N ILE A 136 3.15 -7.59 6.80
CA ILE A 136 2.96 -6.43 5.94
C ILE A 136 3.60 -5.23 6.61
N THR A 137 4.46 -4.54 5.87
CA THR A 137 4.99 -3.23 6.26
C THR A 137 4.46 -2.18 5.31
N VAL A 138 3.87 -1.11 5.84
CA VAL A 138 3.39 0.02 5.05
C VAL A 138 4.20 1.26 5.38
N PHE A 139 4.54 2.03 4.36
CA PHE A 139 5.36 3.23 4.46
C PHE A 139 4.54 4.46 4.10
N PHE A 140 4.63 5.50 4.95
CA PHE A 140 4.06 6.81 4.70
C PHE A 140 5.14 7.88 4.74
N ASP A 141 4.99 8.92 3.95
CA ASP A 141 5.82 10.12 4.05
C ASP A 141 5.51 10.85 5.35
N LYS A 142 6.52 11.19 6.13
CA LYS A 142 6.33 11.82 7.43
C LYS A 142 5.81 13.26 7.35
N LYS A 143 6.10 13.96 6.27
CA LYS A 143 5.72 15.37 6.09
C LYS A 143 4.33 15.50 5.48
N THR A 144 4.04 14.72 4.43
CA THR A 144 2.78 14.80 3.68
C THR A 144 1.74 13.77 4.13
N LEU A 145 2.16 12.74 4.90
CA LEU A 145 1.38 11.58 5.31
C LEU A 145 0.87 10.71 4.14
N ASP A 146 1.42 10.93 2.97
CA ASP A 146 1.10 10.17 1.77
C ASP A 146 1.64 8.74 1.84
N LEU A 147 0.88 7.80 1.30
CA LEU A 147 1.35 6.44 1.10
C LEU A 147 2.58 6.44 0.17
N LYS A 148 3.68 5.84 0.61
CA LYS A 148 4.94 5.73 -0.14
C LYS A 148 5.21 4.33 -0.65
N GLY A 149 4.53 3.33 -0.13
CA GLY A 149 4.71 1.95 -0.54
C GLY A 149 4.40 0.94 0.54
N TRP A 150 4.73 -0.30 0.23
CA TRP A 150 4.59 -1.42 1.15
C TRP A 150 5.61 -2.51 0.85
N GLN A 151 5.82 -3.35 1.83
CA GLN A 151 6.57 -4.59 1.72
C GLN A 151 5.68 -5.73 2.19
N ILE A 152 5.62 -6.81 1.43
CA ILE A 152 4.80 -7.98 1.70
C ILE A 152 5.64 -9.22 1.43
N ILE A 153 5.52 -10.22 2.28
CA ILE A 153 5.94 -11.58 1.98
C ILE A 153 4.71 -12.35 1.53
N ASP A 154 4.70 -12.83 0.29
CA ASP A 154 3.57 -13.56 -0.27
C ASP A 154 3.54 -15.03 0.19
N GLN A 155 2.48 -15.75 -0.14
CA GLN A 155 2.30 -17.18 0.19
C GLN A 155 3.36 -18.11 -0.43
N TYR A 156 4.13 -17.64 -1.41
CA TYR A 156 5.23 -18.36 -2.05
C TYR A 156 6.61 -17.94 -1.50
N ASN A 157 6.61 -17.18 -0.40
CA ASN A 157 7.81 -16.62 0.24
C ASN A 157 8.58 -15.63 -0.65
N ASN A 158 7.91 -14.99 -1.61
CA ASN A 158 8.50 -13.90 -2.36
C ASN A 158 8.47 -12.61 -1.53
N ASN A 159 9.61 -11.93 -1.48
CA ASN A 159 9.69 -10.59 -0.90
C ASN A 159 9.31 -9.56 -1.97
N ILE A 160 8.19 -8.90 -1.77
CA ILE A 160 7.64 -7.88 -2.66
C ILE A 160 7.83 -6.51 -2.01
N ASN A 161 8.73 -5.72 -2.58
CA ASN A 161 8.90 -4.31 -2.21
C ASN A 161 8.24 -3.46 -3.29
N PHE A 162 7.27 -2.66 -2.90
CA PHE A 162 6.55 -1.77 -3.79
C PHE A 162 6.68 -0.34 -3.29
N SER A 163 7.32 0.52 -4.06
CA SER A 163 7.39 1.95 -3.80
C SER A 163 6.55 2.71 -4.81
N LEU A 164 5.91 3.78 -4.38
CA LEU A 164 5.08 4.60 -5.23
C LEU A 164 5.37 6.09 -5.04
N ASN A 165 5.11 6.84 -6.10
CA ASN A 165 5.10 8.29 -6.07
C ASN A 165 3.75 8.78 -6.57
N ILE A 166 2.99 9.43 -5.68
CA ILE A 166 1.65 9.94 -5.99
C ILE A 166 1.76 11.11 -6.97
N VAL A 167 1.00 11.03 -8.05
CA VAL A 167 0.86 12.06 -9.08
C VAL A 167 -0.40 12.90 -8.83
N ALA A 168 -1.53 12.24 -8.51
CA ALA A 168 -2.80 12.90 -8.23
C ALA A 168 -3.62 12.13 -7.18
N LYS A 169 -4.48 12.85 -6.47
CA LYS A 169 -5.42 12.32 -5.46
C LYS A 169 -6.83 12.81 -5.74
N ASN A 170 -7.80 11.92 -5.53
CA ASN A 170 -9.23 12.22 -5.54
C ASN A 170 -9.79 12.66 -6.91
N ASP A 171 -9.11 12.32 -7.99
CA ASP A 171 -9.61 12.51 -9.35
C ASP A 171 -10.74 11.53 -9.66
N VAL A 172 -11.62 11.92 -10.58
CA VAL A 172 -12.75 11.10 -11.02
C VAL A 172 -12.37 10.35 -12.28
N PHE A 173 -12.40 9.02 -12.22
CA PHE A 173 -12.14 8.19 -13.39
C PHE A 173 -13.39 7.93 -14.22
N LYS A 174 -13.22 7.76 -15.53
CA LYS A 174 -14.31 7.44 -16.45
C LYS A 174 -14.94 6.09 -16.12
N LYS A 175 -16.27 5.98 -16.38
CA LYS A 175 -16.96 4.69 -16.25
C LYS A 175 -16.29 3.64 -17.15
N GLY A 176 -16.02 2.46 -16.59
CA GLY A 176 -15.38 1.36 -17.32
C GLY A 176 -13.85 1.33 -17.26
N THR A 177 -13.18 2.31 -16.66
CA THR A 177 -11.71 2.35 -16.50
C THR A 177 -11.13 1.05 -15.91
N PHE A 178 -11.84 0.44 -14.97
CA PHE A 178 -11.43 -0.80 -14.30
C PHE A 178 -12.20 -2.03 -14.81
N LYS A 179 -12.70 -2.01 -16.06
CA LYS A 179 -13.37 -3.18 -16.65
C LYS A 179 -12.36 -4.32 -16.82
N ILE A 180 -12.64 -5.46 -16.24
CA ILE A 180 -11.89 -6.70 -16.50
C ILE A 180 -12.09 -7.09 -17.97
N PRO A 181 -11.02 -7.36 -18.75
CA PRO A 181 -11.15 -7.87 -20.10
C PRO A 181 -12.06 -9.11 -20.15
N GLU A 182 -12.81 -9.28 -21.23
CA GLU A 182 -13.66 -10.46 -21.41
C GLU A 182 -12.79 -11.69 -21.72
N MET A 183 -13.19 -12.86 -21.23
CA MET A 183 -12.57 -14.12 -21.63
C MET A 183 -13.02 -14.43 -23.06
N ASN A 184 -12.10 -14.46 -24.00
CA ASN A 184 -12.34 -14.94 -25.37
C ASN A 184 -12.33 -16.44 -25.41
#